data_bf4b6247a4a774458824a79a7c03ba48
#
_entry.id   bf4b6247a4a774458824a79a7c03ba48
#
_cell.length_a   1.000
_cell.length_b   1.000
_cell.length_c   1.000
_cell.angle_alpha   90.00
_cell.angle_beta   90.00
_cell.angle_gamma   90.00
#
_symmetry.space_group_name_H-M   'P 1'
#
loop_
_entity.id
_entity.type
_entity.pdbx_description
1 polymer ?
#
loop_
_entity_poly.entity_id
_entity_poly.type
_entity_poly.pdbx_seq_one_letter_code
_entity_poly.pdbx_strand_id
1 'polypeptide(L)'
;MSMYWIIFIGFALLSWLVSSRLQGKFEKYSKIPMPNGMTGKDVAEKMLHDNGIYDVKVISTPGHLTDHYNPANQTVNLSESVYYSNSIAAAAVVAHECGHAVQHATAYAPLRMRSALVPVVSFASNIMTWVLLGGMLLLHTFPQLLLFGIILFATTTLFSFITLPVEINASQRALAWLSNAGITNAYTHDKAEDALRSAAYTYVVAALGSLATLLYYIMIFLGGRSRD
;
A
#
# COMPACT_ATOMS: atom_id res chain seq x y z
N MET A 1 -30.84 10.11 2.13
CA MET A 1 -29.74 9.11 2.07
C MET A 1 -28.93 9.27 3.36
N SER A 2 -28.65 8.17 4.10
CA SER A 2 -27.89 8.33 5.35
C SER A 2 -26.45 8.80 5.02
N MET A 3 -25.82 9.57 5.92
CA MET A 3 -24.46 10.08 5.76
C MET A 3 -23.45 8.95 5.51
N TYR A 4 -23.71 7.76 6.05
CA TYR A 4 -22.91 6.56 5.78
C TYR A 4 -22.82 6.24 4.29
N TRP A 5 -23.95 6.22 3.58
CA TRP A 5 -23.95 5.90 2.14
C TRP A 5 -23.23 6.96 1.30
N ILE A 6 -23.28 8.23 1.72
CA ILE A 6 -22.55 9.31 1.04
C ILE A 6 -21.04 9.09 1.18
N ILE A 7 -20.58 8.81 2.40
CA ILE A 7 -19.16 8.53 2.67
C ILE A 7 -18.73 7.27 1.92
N PHE A 8 -19.48 6.18 2.05
CA PHE A 8 -19.15 4.90 1.43
C PHE A 8 -19.06 5.00 -0.10
N ILE A 9 -20.11 5.52 -0.75
CA ILE A 9 -20.17 5.66 -2.20
C ILE A 9 -19.09 6.65 -2.68
N GLY A 10 -18.91 7.76 -1.99
CA GLY A 10 -17.89 8.76 -2.32
C GLY A 10 -16.48 8.18 -2.33
N PHE A 11 -16.09 7.47 -1.27
CA PHE A 11 -14.76 6.84 -1.21
C PHE A 11 -14.64 5.60 -2.12
N ALA A 12 -15.72 4.85 -2.35
CA ALA A 12 -15.72 3.75 -3.32
C ALA A 12 -15.46 4.26 -4.75
N LEU A 13 -16.14 5.34 -5.16
CA LEU A 13 -15.93 5.99 -6.46
C LEU A 13 -14.52 6.58 -6.56
N LEU A 14 -14.03 7.25 -5.52
CA LEU A 14 -12.68 7.81 -5.50
C LEU A 14 -11.61 6.71 -5.58
N SER A 15 -11.78 5.61 -4.85
CA SER A 15 -10.88 4.44 -4.91
C SER A 15 -10.88 3.81 -6.30
N TRP A 16 -12.06 3.64 -6.90
CA TRP A 16 -12.18 3.13 -8.26
C TRP A 16 -11.48 4.05 -9.27
N LEU A 17 -11.67 5.37 -9.17
CA LEU A 17 -11.03 6.37 -10.04
C LEU A 17 -9.51 6.32 -9.96
N VAL A 18 -8.96 6.30 -8.73
CA VAL A 18 -7.51 6.27 -8.52
C VAL A 18 -6.92 4.95 -9.00
N SER A 19 -7.57 3.81 -8.71
CA SER A 19 -7.14 2.50 -9.19
C SER A 19 -7.19 2.37 -10.71
N SER A 20 -8.25 2.87 -11.34
CA SER A 20 -8.37 2.86 -12.81
C SER A 20 -7.29 3.72 -13.48
N ARG A 21 -6.98 4.88 -12.90
CA ARG A 21 -5.88 5.74 -13.38
C ARG A 21 -4.52 5.06 -13.23
N LEU A 22 -4.28 4.40 -12.10
CA LEU A 22 -3.06 3.63 -11.87
C LEU A 22 -2.91 2.54 -12.93
N GLN A 23 -3.93 1.70 -13.14
CA GLN A 23 -3.92 0.63 -14.15
C GLN A 23 -3.66 1.16 -15.55
N GLY A 24 -4.33 2.26 -15.96
CA GLY A 24 -4.12 2.87 -17.26
C GLY A 24 -2.68 3.40 -17.45
N LYS A 25 -2.06 3.96 -16.39
CA LYS A 25 -0.66 4.39 -16.44
C LYS A 25 0.29 3.20 -16.52
N PHE A 26 0.05 2.16 -15.74
CA PHE A 26 0.82 0.92 -15.81
C PHE A 26 0.78 0.30 -17.22
N GLU A 27 -0.40 0.16 -17.81
CA GLU A 27 -0.55 -0.32 -19.19
C GLU A 27 0.17 0.57 -20.20
N LYS A 28 0.09 1.89 -20.04
CA LYS A 28 0.77 2.84 -20.92
C LYS A 28 2.29 2.71 -20.81
N TYR A 29 2.83 2.62 -19.59
CA TYR A 29 4.28 2.62 -19.34
C TYR A 29 4.90 1.23 -19.48
N SER A 30 4.10 0.17 -19.49
CA SER A 30 4.55 -1.18 -19.85
C SER A 30 4.95 -1.32 -21.32
N LYS A 31 4.51 -0.37 -22.17
CA LYS A 31 4.86 -0.30 -23.61
C LYS A 31 6.12 0.52 -23.89
N ILE A 32 6.72 1.14 -22.86
CA ILE A 32 7.92 1.97 -23.00
C ILE A 32 9.11 1.14 -22.52
N PRO A 33 10.04 0.75 -23.41
CA PRO A 33 11.21 -0.03 -23.00
C PRO A 33 12.19 0.80 -22.19
N MET A 34 12.93 0.14 -21.30
CA MET A 34 14.07 0.75 -20.62
C MET A 34 15.21 1.02 -21.60
N PRO A 35 15.91 2.15 -21.45
CA PRO A 35 17.01 2.54 -22.36
C PRO A 35 18.15 1.51 -22.43
N ASN A 36 18.40 0.78 -21.34
CA ASN A 36 19.48 -0.19 -21.22
C ASN A 36 19.05 -1.64 -21.49
N GLY A 37 17.76 -1.89 -21.79
CA GLY A 37 17.23 -3.23 -22.11
C GLY A 37 17.15 -4.21 -20.95
N MET A 38 17.44 -3.81 -19.71
CA MET A 38 17.37 -4.67 -18.52
C MET A 38 15.96 -5.18 -18.28
N THR A 39 15.84 -6.43 -17.82
CA THR A 39 14.57 -6.97 -17.35
C THR A 39 14.28 -6.53 -15.90
N GLY A 40 13.03 -6.73 -15.44
CA GLY A 40 12.69 -6.47 -14.04
C GLY A 40 13.58 -7.25 -13.07
N LYS A 41 13.90 -8.51 -13.38
CA LYS A 41 14.88 -9.29 -12.61
C LYS A 41 16.22 -8.57 -12.51
N ASP A 42 16.80 -8.16 -13.65
CA ASP A 42 18.12 -7.52 -13.68
C ASP A 42 18.13 -6.22 -12.87
N VAL A 43 17.04 -5.43 -12.95
CA VAL A 43 16.86 -4.21 -12.17
C VAL A 43 16.85 -4.52 -10.66
N ALA A 44 16.11 -5.57 -10.24
CA ALA A 44 16.04 -5.97 -8.85
C ALA A 44 17.41 -6.39 -8.30
N GLU A 45 18.08 -7.32 -9.00
CA GLU A 45 19.40 -7.82 -8.60
C GLU A 45 20.41 -6.68 -8.51
N LYS A 46 20.41 -5.78 -9.52
CA LYS A 46 21.30 -4.61 -9.50
C LYS A 46 20.99 -3.67 -8.32
N MET A 47 19.72 -3.34 -8.06
CA MET A 47 19.36 -2.44 -6.97
C MET A 47 19.74 -3.01 -5.61
N LEU A 48 19.50 -4.29 -5.39
CA LEU A 48 19.87 -4.97 -4.15
C LEU A 48 21.39 -4.94 -3.96
N HIS A 49 22.18 -5.29 -4.98
CA HIS A 49 23.64 -5.30 -4.92
C HIS A 49 24.21 -3.89 -4.71
N ASP A 50 23.69 -2.88 -5.41
CA ASP A 50 24.13 -1.49 -5.25
C ASP A 50 23.87 -0.96 -3.82
N ASN A 51 22.93 -1.56 -3.10
CA ASN A 51 22.64 -1.25 -1.68
C ASN A 51 23.30 -2.22 -0.70
N GLY A 52 24.20 -3.11 -1.16
CA GLY A 52 24.93 -4.08 -0.32
C GLY A 52 24.07 -5.22 0.23
N ILE A 53 22.93 -5.53 -0.41
CA ILE A 53 22.00 -6.58 -0.01
C ILE A 53 22.23 -7.79 -0.91
N TYR A 54 22.78 -8.89 -0.35
CA TYR A 54 23.15 -10.10 -1.08
C TYR A 54 22.37 -11.34 -0.65
N ASP A 55 21.61 -11.23 0.42
CA ASP A 55 20.83 -12.30 1.06
C ASP A 55 19.35 -12.33 0.61
N VAL A 56 18.92 -11.33 -0.16
CA VAL A 56 17.56 -11.24 -0.73
C VAL A 56 17.56 -11.85 -2.13
N LYS A 57 16.68 -12.84 -2.34
CA LYS A 57 16.49 -13.52 -3.63
C LYS A 57 15.39 -12.86 -4.45
N VAL A 58 15.58 -12.78 -5.75
CA VAL A 58 14.57 -12.32 -6.70
C VAL A 58 13.92 -13.53 -7.36
N ILE A 59 12.62 -13.69 -7.19
CA ILE A 59 11.88 -14.85 -7.70
C ILE A 59 10.67 -14.42 -8.53
N SER A 60 10.37 -15.18 -9.58
CA SER A 60 9.13 -15.01 -10.34
C SER A 60 7.98 -15.72 -9.65
N THR A 61 6.82 -15.07 -9.56
CA THR A 61 5.60 -15.62 -8.98
C THR A 61 4.46 -15.57 -9.99
N PRO A 62 3.57 -16.58 -10.02
CA PRO A 62 2.38 -16.54 -10.88
C PRO A 62 1.42 -15.44 -10.42
N GLY A 63 0.62 -14.92 -11.35
CA GLY A 63 -0.42 -13.93 -11.10
C GLY A 63 -0.09 -12.55 -11.68
N HIS A 64 -1.01 -11.62 -11.47
CA HIS A 64 -0.92 -10.24 -11.93
C HIS A 64 -0.94 -9.31 -10.70
N LEU A 65 -0.04 -8.33 -10.62
CA LEU A 65 0.05 -7.41 -9.48
C LEU A 65 0.33 -8.15 -8.14
N THR A 66 1.11 -9.21 -8.20
CA THR A 66 1.53 -9.99 -7.02
C THR A 66 2.92 -9.61 -6.54
N ASP A 67 3.46 -8.53 -7.10
CA ASP A 67 4.79 -8.01 -6.78
C ASP A 67 4.85 -7.56 -5.32
N HIS A 68 5.82 -8.06 -4.57
CA HIS A 68 6.02 -7.68 -3.17
C HIS A 68 7.39 -8.12 -2.63
N TYR A 69 7.92 -7.37 -1.69
CA TYR A 69 9.02 -7.82 -0.85
C TYR A 69 8.50 -8.61 0.36
N ASN A 70 9.04 -9.80 0.59
CA ASN A 70 8.72 -10.63 1.76
C ASN A 70 9.92 -10.69 2.72
N PRO A 71 9.86 -10.00 3.88
CA PRO A 71 10.95 -9.99 4.85
C PRO A 71 11.13 -11.31 5.59
N ALA A 72 10.10 -12.19 5.64
CA ALA A 72 10.17 -13.45 6.39
C ALA A 72 11.08 -14.48 5.71
N ASN A 73 11.08 -14.51 4.38
CA ASN A 73 11.91 -15.41 3.58
C ASN A 73 12.98 -14.66 2.75
N GLN A 74 13.10 -13.35 2.94
CA GLN A 74 14.03 -12.48 2.24
C GLN A 74 13.96 -12.63 0.74
N THR A 75 12.75 -12.44 0.17
CA THR A 75 12.53 -12.50 -1.27
C THR A 75 11.85 -11.26 -1.81
N VAL A 76 12.29 -10.80 -2.98
CA VAL A 76 11.53 -9.91 -3.85
C VAL A 76 10.79 -10.80 -4.84
N ASN A 77 9.47 -10.85 -4.68
CA ASN A 77 8.57 -11.66 -5.49
C ASN A 77 8.01 -10.79 -6.59
N LEU A 78 8.22 -11.16 -7.84
CA LEU A 78 7.80 -10.39 -9.01
C LEU A 78 6.84 -11.23 -9.85
N SER A 79 5.74 -10.65 -10.28
CA SER A 79 4.85 -11.28 -11.26
C SER A 79 5.62 -11.56 -12.57
N GLU A 80 5.23 -12.60 -13.30
CA GLU A 80 5.90 -12.97 -14.57
C GLU A 80 5.94 -11.78 -15.55
N SER A 81 4.87 -11.00 -15.59
CA SER A 81 4.76 -9.82 -16.44
C SER A 81 5.70 -8.67 -16.05
N VAL A 82 6.23 -8.67 -14.84
CA VAL A 82 7.22 -7.71 -14.34
C VAL A 82 8.61 -8.31 -14.40
N TYR A 83 8.77 -9.55 -13.98
CA TYR A 83 10.06 -10.25 -13.88
C TYR A 83 10.80 -10.30 -15.23
N TYR A 84 10.11 -10.66 -16.32
CA TYR A 84 10.69 -10.78 -17.66
C TYR A 84 10.57 -9.52 -18.51
N SER A 85 9.85 -8.50 -18.05
CA SER A 85 9.62 -7.26 -18.79
C SER A 85 10.83 -6.32 -18.71
N ASN A 86 11.13 -5.66 -19.81
CA ASN A 86 12.13 -4.58 -19.88
C ASN A 86 11.50 -3.18 -19.94
N SER A 87 10.29 -3.03 -19.39
CA SER A 87 9.54 -1.76 -19.46
C SER A 87 9.79 -0.85 -18.27
N ILE A 88 9.49 0.44 -18.46
CA ILE A 88 9.57 1.46 -17.40
C ILE A 88 8.61 1.15 -16.24
N ALA A 89 7.41 0.62 -16.55
CA ALA A 89 6.48 0.18 -15.52
C ALA A 89 7.09 -0.93 -14.64
N ALA A 90 7.70 -1.94 -15.26
CA ALA A 90 8.39 -3.01 -14.54
C ALA A 90 9.54 -2.47 -13.68
N ALA A 91 10.38 -1.59 -14.24
CA ALA A 91 11.49 -0.98 -13.49
C ALA A 91 10.99 -0.20 -12.26
N ALA A 92 9.89 0.56 -12.39
CA ALA A 92 9.30 1.32 -11.29
C ALA A 92 8.78 0.41 -10.17
N VAL A 93 8.02 -0.65 -10.51
CA VAL A 93 7.52 -1.63 -9.53
C VAL A 93 8.66 -2.32 -8.83
N VAL A 94 9.58 -2.88 -9.60
CA VAL A 94 10.73 -3.62 -9.05
C VAL A 94 11.57 -2.76 -8.12
N ALA A 95 11.89 -1.53 -8.52
CA ALA A 95 12.65 -0.63 -7.67
C ALA A 95 11.87 -0.26 -6.40
N HIS A 96 10.54 -0.17 -6.45
CA HIS A 96 9.71 0.04 -5.27
C HIS A 96 9.80 -1.15 -4.29
N GLU A 97 9.66 -2.38 -4.77
CA GLU A 97 9.76 -3.58 -3.93
C GLU A 97 11.17 -3.76 -3.34
N CYS A 98 12.21 -3.45 -4.14
CA CYS A 98 13.57 -3.38 -3.62
C CYS A 98 13.74 -2.23 -2.61
N GLY A 99 12.99 -1.13 -2.76
CA GLY A 99 12.93 -0.05 -1.78
C GLY A 99 12.49 -0.53 -0.40
N HIS A 100 11.53 -1.48 -0.31
CA HIS A 100 11.15 -2.14 0.94
C HIS A 100 12.28 -3.03 1.49
N ALA A 101 13.02 -3.74 0.64
CA ALA A 101 14.19 -4.50 1.08
C ALA A 101 15.26 -3.58 1.67
N VAL A 102 15.52 -2.43 1.05
CA VAL A 102 16.45 -1.40 1.55
C VAL A 102 15.95 -0.79 2.88
N GLN A 103 14.65 -0.52 3.01
CA GLN A 103 14.05 -0.08 4.27
C GLN A 103 14.27 -1.11 5.39
N HIS A 104 14.10 -2.38 5.08
CA HIS A 104 14.33 -3.48 6.04
C HIS A 104 15.80 -3.56 6.44
N ALA A 105 16.72 -3.56 5.48
CA ALA A 105 18.18 -3.60 5.71
C ALA A 105 18.68 -2.39 6.53
N THR A 106 18.06 -1.21 6.31
CA THR A 106 18.42 0.04 7.04
C THR A 106 17.63 0.23 8.34
N ALA A 107 16.83 -0.76 8.77
CA ALA A 107 16.01 -0.72 9.97
C ALA A 107 15.10 0.53 10.05
N TYR A 108 14.47 0.90 8.91
CA TYR A 108 13.60 2.08 8.81
C TYR A 108 12.46 2.02 9.83
N ALA A 109 12.42 2.99 10.75
CA ALA A 109 11.52 2.95 11.91
C ALA A 109 10.03 2.80 11.58
N PRO A 110 9.44 3.51 10.58
CA PRO A 110 8.04 3.32 10.21
C PRO A 110 7.74 1.90 9.70
N LEU A 111 8.66 1.25 8.95
CA LEU A 111 8.48 -0.12 8.50
C LEU A 111 8.48 -1.10 9.67
N ARG A 112 9.37 -0.91 10.66
CA ARG A 112 9.38 -1.73 11.87
C ARG A 112 8.09 -1.57 12.67
N MET A 113 7.59 -0.35 12.80
CA MET A 113 6.33 -0.06 13.49
C MET A 113 5.14 -0.71 12.77
N ARG A 114 5.08 -0.59 11.43
CA ARG A 114 4.09 -1.29 10.60
C ARG A 114 4.12 -2.80 10.85
N SER A 115 5.31 -3.41 10.78
CA SER A 115 5.49 -4.85 10.96
C SER A 115 5.06 -5.34 12.36
N ALA A 116 5.35 -4.57 13.40
CA ALA A 116 4.95 -4.89 14.77
C ALA A 116 3.42 -4.82 14.97
N LEU A 117 2.71 -4.00 14.19
CA LEU A 117 1.26 -3.86 14.27
C LEU A 117 0.50 -4.93 13.47
N VAL A 118 1.14 -5.61 12.51
CA VAL A 118 0.48 -6.62 11.65
C VAL A 118 -0.31 -7.67 12.44
N PRO A 119 0.21 -8.32 13.51
CA PRO A 119 -0.55 -9.31 14.25
C PRO A 119 -1.82 -8.73 14.90
N VAL A 120 -1.71 -7.52 15.48
CA VAL A 120 -2.83 -6.81 16.13
C VAL A 120 -3.89 -6.45 15.12
N VAL A 121 -3.48 -5.88 13.98
CA VAL A 121 -4.40 -5.48 12.89
C VAL A 121 -5.05 -6.70 12.25
N SER A 122 -4.33 -7.80 12.06
CA SER A 122 -4.90 -9.05 11.53
C SER A 122 -5.98 -9.61 12.46
N PHE A 123 -5.73 -9.64 13.77
CA PHE A 123 -6.74 -10.04 14.74
C PHE A 123 -7.94 -9.09 14.71
N ALA A 124 -7.71 -7.77 14.77
CA ALA A 124 -8.77 -6.76 14.74
C ALA A 124 -9.64 -6.90 13.48
N SER A 125 -9.04 -7.04 12.30
CA SER A 125 -9.74 -7.13 11.02
C SER A 125 -10.65 -8.36 10.93
N ASN A 126 -10.25 -9.49 11.52
CA ASN A 126 -11.03 -10.73 11.49
C ASN A 126 -12.36 -10.64 12.26
N ILE A 127 -12.41 -9.87 13.34
CA ILE A 127 -13.60 -9.79 14.19
C ILE A 127 -14.35 -8.46 14.08
N MET A 128 -13.69 -7.41 13.62
CA MET A 128 -14.17 -6.03 13.60
C MET A 128 -15.54 -5.87 12.96
N THR A 129 -15.78 -6.50 11.81
CA THR A 129 -17.05 -6.40 11.07
C THR A 129 -18.23 -6.91 11.91
N TRP A 130 -18.06 -8.07 12.56
CA TRP A 130 -19.09 -8.65 13.39
C TRP A 130 -19.34 -7.86 14.66
N VAL A 131 -18.27 -7.36 15.28
CA VAL A 131 -18.36 -6.51 16.48
C VAL A 131 -19.04 -5.19 16.18
N LEU A 132 -18.73 -4.53 15.05
CA LEU A 132 -19.38 -3.29 14.65
C LEU A 132 -20.88 -3.52 14.31
N LEU A 133 -21.20 -4.58 13.57
CA LEU A 133 -22.61 -4.92 13.26
C LEU A 133 -23.40 -5.22 14.54
N GLY A 134 -22.89 -6.07 15.41
CA GLY A 134 -23.53 -6.36 16.70
C GLY A 134 -23.62 -5.13 17.58
N GLY A 135 -22.59 -4.30 17.62
CA GLY A 135 -22.57 -3.06 18.39
C GLY A 135 -23.59 -2.02 17.89
N MET A 136 -23.82 -1.93 16.58
CA MET A 136 -24.88 -1.07 16.03
C MET A 136 -26.27 -1.57 16.38
N LEU A 137 -26.50 -2.88 16.32
CA LEU A 137 -27.80 -3.49 16.66
C LEU A 137 -28.12 -3.34 18.16
N LEU A 138 -27.11 -3.42 19.01
CA LEU A 138 -27.24 -3.38 20.46
C LEU A 138 -26.88 -2.02 21.06
N LEU A 139 -26.86 -0.94 20.25
CA LEU A 139 -26.40 0.37 20.68
C LEU A 139 -27.11 0.90 21.94
N HIS A 140 -28.41 0.69 22.06
CA HIS A 140 -29.19 1.16 23.20
C HIS A 140 -29.15 0.23 24.42
N THR A 141 -28.81 -1.05 24.25
CA THR A 141 -28.76 -2.04 25.35
C THR A 141 -27.35 -2.36 25.80
N PHE A 142 -26.37 -2.35 24.90
CA PHE A 142 -24.97 -2.66 25.18
C PHE A 142 -24.02 -1.82 24.33
N PRO A 143 -23.95 -0.49 24.56
CA PRO A 143 -23.13 0.44 23.76
C PRO A 143 -21.62 0.14 23.81
N GLN A 144 -21.14 -0.57 24.85
CA GLN A 144 -19.73 -0.95 25.01
C GLN A 144 -19.27 -1.85 23.85
N LEU A 145 -20.16 -2.64 23.23
CA LEU A 145 -19.80 -3.48 22.10
C LEU A 145 -19.44 -2.62 20.87
N LEU A 146 -20.22 -1.55 20.60
CA LEU A 146 -19.88 -0.62 19.53
C LEU A 146 -18.57 0.11 19.82
N LEU A 147 -18.36 0.55 21.05
CA LEU A 147 -17.10 1.19 21.46
C LEU A 147 -15.90 0.27 21.22
N PHE A 148 -16.02 -1.01 21.56
CA PHE A 148 -14.97 -1.99 21.29
C PHE A 148 -14.70 -2.15 19.77
N GLY A 149 -15.76 -2.20 18.96
CA GLY A 149 -15.64 -2.22 17.49
C GLY A 149 -14.95 -0.98 16.95
N ILE A 150 -15.24 0.21 17.50
CA ILE A 150 -14.57 1.47 17.14
C ILE A 150 -13.09 1.43 17.49
N ILE A 151 -12.70 0.87 18.63
CA ILE A 151 -11.29 0.72 19.02
C ILE A 151 -10.57 -0.22 18.05
N LEU A 152 -11.17 -1.34 17.70
CA LEU A 152 -10.62 -2.26 16.70
C LEU A 152 -10.45 -1.57 15.33
N PHE A 153 -11.43 -0.79 14.91
CA PHE A 153 -11.37 -0.04 13.65
C PHE A 153 -10.33 1.08 13.70
N ALA A 154 -10.17 1.74 14.86
CA ALA A 154 -9.13 2.75 15.05
C ALA A 154 -7.71 2.17 14.88
N THR A 155 -7.46 0.91 15.31
CA THR A 155 -6.16 0.26 15.09
C THR A 155 -5.87 0.03 13.61
N THR A 156 -6.87 -0.36 12.81
CA THR A 156 -6.71 -0.54 11.36
C THR A 156 -6.54 0.80 10.64
N THR A 157 -7.24 1.84 11.10
CA THR A 157 -7.06 3.21 10.59
C THR A 157 -5.64 3.72 10.88
N LEU A 158 -5.17 3.56 12.12
CA LEU A 158 -3.79 3.92 12.50
C LEU A 158 -2.76 3.20 11.64
N PHE A 159 -2.95 1.90 11.39
CA PHE A 159 -2.09 1.12 10.52
C PHE A 159 -2.03 1.68 9.10
N SER A 160 -3.16 2.13 8.54
CA SER A 160 -3.19 2.76 7.22
C SER A 160 -2.34 4.03 7.19
N PHE A 161 -2.39 4.87 8.23
CA PHE A 161 -1.57 6.08 8.33
C PHE A 161 -0.08 5.78 8.53
N ILE A 162 0.27 4.74 9.29
CA ILE A 162 1.67 4.30 9.46
C ILE A 162 2.22 3.71 8.17
N THR A 163 1.37 3.10 7.34
CA THR A 163 1.75 2.56 6.04
C THR A 163 2.12 3.66 5.04
N LEU A 164 1.48 4.84 5.07
CA LEU A 164 1.76 5.92 4.12
C LEU A 164 3.23 6.34 4.04
N PRO A 165 3.93 6.69 5.15
CA PRO A 165 5.35 7.04 5.08
C PRO A 165 6.23 5.88 4.62
N VAL A 166 5.84 4.62 4.85
CA VAL A 166 6.56 3.45 4.37
C VAL A 166 6.53 3.39 2.84
N GLU A 167 5.33 3.48 2.25
CA GLU A 167 5.12 3.41 0.80
C GLU A 167 5.73 4.60 0.07
N ILE A 168 5.57 5.82 0.61
CA ILE A 168 6.17 7.03 0.04
C ILE A 168 7.69 6.94 0.06
N ASN A 169 8.29 6.51 1.18
CA ASN A 169 9.75 6.40 1.28
C ASN A 169 10.32 5.27 0.40
N ALA A 170 9.62 4.13 0.24
CA ALA A 170 10.01 3.08 -0.70
C ALA A 170 10.05 3.62 -2.14
N SER A 171 9.01 4.36 -2.55
CA SER A 171 8.94 5.01 -3.86
C SER A 171 10.03 6.06 -4.06
N GLN A 172 10.33 6.88 -3.04
CA GLN A 172 11.41 7.87 -3.11
C GLN A 172 12.78 7.21 -3.26
N ARG A 173 13.06 6.13 -2.53
CA ARG A 173 14.29 5.33 -2.68
C ARG A 173 14.39 4.73 -4.07
N ALA A 174 13.29 4.17 -4.60
CA ALA A 174 13.21 3.63 -5.94
C ALA A 174 13.57 4.68 -6.99
N LEU A 175 12.94 5.84 -6.96
CA LEU A 175 13.16 6.92 -7.93
C LEU A 175 14.59 7.46 -7.87
N ALA A 176 15.10 7.71 -6.65
CA ALA A 176 16.47 8.18 -6.47
C ALA A 176 17.48 7.17 -7.05
N TRP A 177 17.28 5.86 -6.78
CA TRP A 177 18.19 4.85 -7.31
C TRP A 177 18.07 4.70 -8.83
N LEU A 178 16.85 4.66 -9.40
CA LEU A 178 16.63 4.57 -10.85
C LEU A 178 17.35 5.68 -11.62
N SER A 179 17.36 6.91 -11.07
CA SER A 179 18.08 8.04 -11.63
C SER A 179 19.59 7.90 -11.47
N ASN A 180 20.07 7.65 -10.24
CA ASN A 180 21.49 7.61 -9.90
C ASN A 180 22.24 6.45 -10.58
N ALA A 181 21.58 5.30 -10.75
CA ALA A 181 22.12 4.14 -11.44
C ALA A 181 22.03 4.22 -12.97
N GLY A 182 21.46 5.30 -13.52
CA GLY A 182 21.32 5.50 -14.96
C GLY A 182 20.34 4.52 -15.62
N ILE A 183 19.42 3.93 -14.84
CA ILE A 183 18.37 3.02 -15.36
C ILE A 183 17.34 3.82 -16.15
N THR A 184 17.03 5.04 -15.69
CA THR A 184 16.13 5.96 -16.35
C THR A 184 16.88 7.20 -16.84
N ASN A 185 16.45 7.74 -17.99
CA ASN A 185 16.80 9.09 -18.44
C ASN A 185 15.70 10.09 -18.01
N ALA A 186 15.86 11.39 -18.27
CA ALA A 186 14.91 12.42 -17.87
C ALA A 186 13.46 12.08 -18.30
N TYR A 187 13.26 11.65 -19.55
CA TYR A 187 11.93 11.31 -20.06
C TYR A 187 11.32 10.07 -19.39
N THR A 188 12.10 9.01 -19.21
CA THR A 188 11.62 7.76 -18.62
C THR A 188 11.49 7.86 -17.10
N HIS A 189 12.28 8.71 -16.46
CA HIS A 189 12.18 8.99 -15.03
C HIS A 189 10.83 9.62 -14.66
N ASP A 190 10.38 10.62 -15.42
CA ASP A 190 9.06 11.24 -15.23
C ASP A 190 7.92 10.20 -15.31
N LYS A 191 8.07 9.17 -16.16
CA LYS A 191 7.06 8.09 -16.27
C LYS A 191 7.10 7.13 -15.08
N ALA A 192 8.28 6.80 -14.58
CA ALA A 192 8.44 6.00 -13.36
C ALA A 192 7.86 6.75 -12.14
N GLU A 193 8.17 8.04 -12.00
CA GLU A 193 7.62 8.91 -10.95
C GLU A 193 6.10 8.98 -11.02
N ASP A 194 5.54 9.23 -12.20
CA ASP A 194 4.09 9.34 -12.40
C ASP A 194 3.36 8.02 -12.07
N ALA A 195 3.98 6.86 -12.38
CA ALA A 195 3.46 5.55 -12.00
C ALA A 195 3.45 5.37 -10.46
N LEU A 196 4.59 5.56 -9.80
CA LEU A 196 4.73 5.38 -8.35
C LEU A 196 3.91 6.39 -7.56
N ARG A 197 3.83 7.64 -8.01
CA ARG A 197 2.97 8.66 -7.40
C ARG A 197 1.48 8.28 -7.50
N SER A 198 1.08 7.67 -8.62
CA SER A 198 -0.30 7.19 -8.77
C SER A 198 -0.60 6.00 -7.85
N ALA A 199 0.36 5.12 -7.62
CA ALA A 199 0.24 4.06 -6.62
C ALA A 199 0.12 4.65 -5.20
N ALA A 200 0.93 5.64 -4.83
CA ALA A 200 0.85 6.30 -3.52
C ALA A 200 -0.53 6.91 -3.25
N TYR A 201 -1.22 7.45 -4.25
CA TYR A 201 -2.58 7.98 -4.08
C TYR A 201 -3.59 6.92 -3.66
N THR A 202 -3.42 5.64 -4.02
CA THR A 202 -4.33 4.58 -3.56
C THR A 202 -4.27 4.41 -2.05
N TYR A 203 -3.08 4.48 -1.46
CA TYR A 203 -2.89 4.42 0.00
C TYR A 203 -3.46 5.66 0.71
N VAL A 204 -3.30 6.86 0.11
CA VAL A 204 -3.87 8.10 0.66
C VAL A 204 -5.39 8.01 0.70
N VAL A 205 -6.03 7.58 -0.39
CA VAL A 205 -7.49 7.45 -0.45
C VAL A 205 -7.99 6.40 0.54
N ALA A 206 -7.29 5.26 0.67
CA ALA A 206 -7.65 4.22 1.64
C ALA A 206 -7.56 4.73 3.08
N ALA A 207 -6.50 5.46 3.44
CA ALA A 207 -6.32 6.02 4.78
C ALA A 207 -7.40 7.09 5.10
N LEU A 208 -7.70 7.98 4.16
CA LEU A 208 -8.74 9.00 4.35
C LEU A 208 -10.15 8.39 4.42
N GLY A 209 -10.44 7.36 3.62
CA GLY A 209 -11.70 6.62 3.68
C GLY A 209 -11.89 5.88 5.00
N SER A 210 -10.82 5.27 5.50
CA SER A 210 -10.81 4.64 6.82
C SER A 210 -11.05 5.67 7.93
N LEU A 211 -10.39 6.82 7.89
CA LEU A 211 -10.61 7.90 8.87
C LEU A 211 -12.04 8.43 8.83
N ALA A 212 -12.58 8.70 7.64
CA ALA A 212 -13.95 9.19 7.50
C ALA A 212 -14.98 8.19 8.06
N THR A 213 -14.76 6.89 7.83
CA THR A 213 -15.61 5.83 8.36
C THR A 213 -15.47 5.71 9.90
N LEU A 214 -14.25 5.84 10.43
CA LEU A 214 -14.02 5.86 11.87
C LEU A 214 -14.78 7.00 12.55
N LEU A 215 -14.66 8.20 12.01
CA LEU A 215 -15.37 9.38 12.52
C LEU A 215 -16.89 9.19 12.47
N TYR A 216 -17.41 8.56 11.43
CA TYR A 216 -18.83 8.22 11.33
C TYR A 216 -19.29 7.29 12.47
N TYR A 217 -18.54 6.21 12.78
CA TYR A 217 -18.89 5.32 13.90
C TYR A 217 -18.79 6.03 15.26
N ILE A 218 -17.81 6.90 15.45
CA ILE A 218 -17.70 7.73 16.66
C ILE A 218 -18.92 8.62 16.81
N MET A 219 -19.38 9.27 15.75
CA MET A 219 -20.59 10.11 15.79
C MET A 219 -21.85 9.32 16.13
N ILE A 220 -22.02 8.11 15.60
CA ILE A 220 -23.13 7.22 15.97
C ILE A 220 -23.07 6.90 17.46
N PHE A 221 -21.93 6.51 17.97
CA PHE A 221 -21.75 6.15 19.37
C PHE A 221 -22.09 7.33 20.31
N LEU A 222 -21.61 8.53 19.99
CA LEU A 222 -21.88 9.74 20.78
C LEU A 222 -23.35 10.19 20.65
N GLY A 223 -23.93 10.12 19.45
CA GLY A 223 -25.32 10.53 19.19
C GLY A 223 -26.37 9.57 19.78
N GLY A 224 -26.08 8.27 19.82
CA GLY A 224 -26.93 7.28 20.49
C GLY A 224 -26.99 7.45 22.00
N ARG A 225 -25.91 7.96 22.61
CA ARG A 225 -25.78 8.18 24.05
C ARG A 225 -26.44 9.49 24.54
N SER A 226 -26.71 10.43 23.65
CA SER A 226 -27.33 11.72 23.99
C SER A 226 -28.86 11.72 23.96
N ARG A 227 -29.50 10.55 23.71
CA ARG A 227 -30.96 10.39 23.68
C ARG A 227 -31.56 9.67 24.90
N ASP A 228 -30.70 9.31 25.84
CA ASP A 228 -31.05 8.80 27.19
C ASP A 228 -30.84 9.92 28.23
#